data_2cb5ea1e2bbc3668189e2d420f53b795
#
_entry.id   2cb5ea1e2bbc3668189e2d420f53b795
#
_cell.length_a   1.000
_cell.length_b   1.000
_cell.length_c   1.000
_cell.angle_alpha   90.00
_cell.angle_beta   90.00
_cell.angle_gamma   90.00
#
_symmetry.space_group_name_H-M   'P 1'
#
loop_
_entity.id
_entity.type
_entity.pdbx_description
1 polymer ?
#
loop_
_entity_poly.entity_id
_entity_poly.type
_entity_poly.pdbx_seq_one_letter_code
_entity_poly.pdbx_strand_id
1 'polypeptide(L)' 'MGVSATTLNGCFAKLYGMTIAAYARRRRMECACELLSAGESVSVAAFEVGYSNPSKFAATFKRETGVSPSEFRRRA' A
#
# COMPACT_ATOMS: atom_id res chain seq x y z
N MET A 1 2.99 -22.07 15.36
CA MET A 1 1.93 -21.09 15.24
C MET A 1 0.63 -21.77 14.90
N GLY A 2 -0.34 -21.65 15.76
CA GLY A 2 -1.56 -22.41 15.64
C GLY A 2 -2.78 -21.65 15.14
N VAL A 3 -2.59 -20.47 14.57
CA VAL A 3 -3.71 -19.64 14.16
C VAL A 3 -3.81 -19.66 12.64
N SER A 4 -4.99 -20.03 12.12
CA SER A 4 -5.23 -20.02 10.69
C SER A 4 -5.35 -18.59 10.18
N ALA A 5 -5.13 -18.41 8.87
CA ALA A 5 -5.25 -17.08 8.26
C ALA A 5 -6.65 -16.50 8.44
N THR A 6 -7.68 -17.35 8.36
CA THR A 6 -9.06 -16.92 8.55
C THR A 6 -9.32 -16.44 9.96
N THR A 7 -8.83 -17.17 10.97
CA THR A 7 -8.98 -16.78 12.36
C THR A 7 -8.24 -15.49 12.64
N LEU A 8 -7.01 -15.38 12.11
CA LEU A 8 -6.20 -14.18 12.29
C LEU A 8 -6.87 -12.96 11.65
N ASN A 9 -7.43 -13.12 10.45
CA ASN A 9 -8.17 -12.04 9.80
C ASN A 9 -9.38 -11.60 10.62
N GLY A 10 -10.09 -12.53 11.22
CA GLY A 10 -11.25 -12.22 12.06
C GLY A 10 -10.86 -11.39 13.27
N CYS A 11 -9.81 -11.81 13.98
CA CYS A 11 -9.29 -11.05 15.12
C CYS A 11 -8.76 -9.68 14.69
N PHE A 12 -8.05 -9.64 13.59
CA PHE A 12 -7.48 -8.42 13.06
C PHE A 12 -8.57 -7.42 12.70
N ALA A 13 -9.60 -7.88 11.98
CA ALA A 13 -10.72 -7.01 11.60
C ALA A 13 -11.43 -6.44 12.84
N LYS A 14 -11.54 -7.23 13.89
CA LYS A 14 -12.17 -6.82 15.14
C LYS A 14 -11.37 -5.70 15.82
N LEU A 15 -10.05 -5.77 15.78
CA LEU A 15 -9.17 -4.79 16.42
C LEU A 15 -8.98 -3.53 15.57
N TYR A 16 -8.85 -3.70 14.25
CA TYR A 16 -8.46 -2.62 13.36
C TYR A 16 -9.55 -2.21 12.36
N GLY A 17 -10.65 -2.95 12.33
CA GLY A 17 -11.74 -2.63 11.41
C GLY A 17 -11.46 -2.99 9.96
N MET A 18 -10.43 -3.81 9.69
CA MET A 18 -10.09 -4.23 8.34
C MET A 18 -9.38 -5.59 8.38
N THR A 19 -9.34 -6.27 7.24
CA THR A 19 -8.63 -7.54 7.11
C THR A 19 -7.12 -7.30 7.12
N ILE A 20 -6.36 -8.39 7.33
CA ILE A 20 -4.89 -8.34 7.25
C ILE A 20 -4.46 -7.89 5.86
N ALA A 21 -5.11 -8.38 4.81
CA ALA A 21 -4.77 -7.99 3.44
C ALA A 21 -4.99 -6.50 3.21
N ALA A 22 -6.09 -5.94 3.71
CA ALA A 22 -6.37 -4.52 3.58
C ALA A 22 -5.37 -3.68 4.38
N TYR A 23 -5.02 -4.12 5.58
CA TYR A 23 -4.03 -3.44 6.40
C TYR A 23 -2.66 -3.47 5.73
N ALA A 24 -2.25 -4.63 5.21
CA ALA A 24 -0.96 -4.76 4.52
C ALA A 24 -0.90 -3.84 3.30
N ARG A 25 -2.00 -3.74 2.54
CA ARG A 25 -2.07 -2.85 1.39
C ARG A 25 -1.94 -1.39 1.82
N ARG A 26 -2.61 -1.01 2.90
CA ARG A 26 -2.52 0.34 3.43
C ARG A 26 -1.10 0.67 3.85
N ARG A 27 -0.42 -0.26 4.53
CA ARG A 27 0.97 -0.07 4.93
C ARG A 27 1.90 0.08 3.72
N ARG A 28 1.65 -0.69 2.67
CA ARG A 28 2.42 -0.57 1.43
C ARG A 28 2.24 0.80 0.81
N MET A 29 1.02 1.32 0.82
CA MET A 29 0.75 2.64 0.27
C MET A 29 1.40 3.74 1.11
N GLU A 30 1.43 3.59 2.42
CA GLU A 30 2.13 4.53 3.31
C GLU A 30 3.63 4.54 3.01
N CYS A 31 4.24 3.37 2.84
CA CYS A 31 5.64 3.27 2.46
C CYS A 31 5.90 3.91 1.11
N ALA A 32 5.00 3.70 0.15
CA ALA A 32 5.10 4.33 -1.15
C ALA A 32 5.06 5.84 -1.04
N CYS A 33 4.19 6.38 -0.20
CA CYS A 33 4.12 7.82 0.04
C CYS A 33 5.44 8.36 0.56
N GLU A 34 6.06 7.66 1.50
CA GLU A 34 7.35 8.05 2.05
C GLU A 34 8.43 8.06 0.97
N LEU A 35 8.47 7.02 0.13
CA LEU A 35 9.46 6.93 -0.96
C LEU A 35 9.25 8.05 -1.97
N LEU A 36 8.02 8.32 -2.36
CA LEU A 36 7.71 9.36 -3.33
C LEU A 36 8.03 10.75 -2.74
N SER A 37 7.76 10.95 -1.46
CA SER A 37 8.10 12.20 -0.78
C SER A 37 9.60 12.41 -0.69
N ALA A 38 10.36 11.33 -0.64
CA ALA A 38 11.83 11.38 -0.62
C ALA A 38 12.41 11.64 -2.03
N GLY A 39 11.57 11.70 -3.06
CA GLY A 39 12.02 11.98 -4.42
C GLY A 39 12.26 10.75 -5.27
N GLU A 40 11.94 9.55 -4.76
CA GLU A 40 12.09 8.33 -5.53
C GLU A 40 11.10 8.29 -6.69
N SER A 41 11.48 7.62 -7.78
CA SER A 41 10.59 7.49 -8.94
C SER A 41 9.40 6.59 -8.61
N VAL A 42 8.34 6.72 -9.40
CA VAL A 42 7.15 5.89 -9.26
C VAL A 42 7.51 4.41 -9.44
N SER A 43 8.39 4.09 -10.40
CA SER A 43 8.82 2.72 -10.64
C SER A 43 9.57 2.15 -9.45
N VAL A 44 10.46 2.93 -8.84
CA VAL A 44 11.20 2.51 -7.66
C VAL A 44 10.24 2.28 -6.49
N ALA A 45 9.33 3.22 -6.26
CA ALA A 45 8.35 3.09 -5.18
C ALA A 45 7.50 1.83 -5.36
N ALA A 46 7.02 1.58 -6.58
CA ALA A 46 6.23 0.39 -6.88
C ALA A 46 7.01 -0.88 -6.58
N PHE A 47 8.25 -0.94 -7.03
CA PHE A 47 9.11 -2.11 -6.83
C PHE A 47 9.39 -2.34 -5.35
N GLU A 48 9.73 -1.29 -4.62
CA GLU A 48 10.08 -1.39 -3.20
C GLU A 48 8.91 -1.89 -2.34
N VAL A 49 7.68 -1.56 -2.72
CA VAL A 49 6.51 -2.03 -1.97
C VAL A 49 5.94 -3.34 -2.50
N GLY A 50 6.67 -3.98 -3.42
CA GLY A 50 6.33 -5.34 -3.86
C GLY A 50 5.44 -5.43 -5.08
N TYR A 51 5.27 -4.36 -5.84
CA TYR A 51 4.51 -4.38 -7.08
C TYR A 51 5.46 -4.57 -8.25
N SER A 52 5.25 -5.64 -9.02
CA SER A 52 6.05 -5.88 -10.22
C SER A 52 5.54 -5.08 -11.42
N ASN A 53 4.32 -4.57 -11.36
CA ASN A 53 3.69 -3.81 -12.43
C ASN A 53 3.38 -2.39 -11.95
N PRO A 54 4.12 -1.37 -12.44
CA PRO A 54 3.88 0.03 -12.03
C PRO A 54 2.47 0.53 -12.34
N SER A 55 1.85 0.06 -13.41
CA SER A 55 0.49 0.46 -13.75
C SER A 55 -0.50 -0.01 -12.71
N LYS A 56 -0.34 -1.25 -12.23
CA LYS A 56 -1.19 -1.80 -11.18
C LYS A 56 -0.98 -1.07 -9.87
N PHE A 57 0.26 -0.76 -9.55
CA PHE A 57 0.60 0.04 -8.39
C PHE A 57 -0.07 1.41 -8.46
N ALA A 58 0.04 2.08 -9.59
CA ALA A 58 -0.54 3.42 -9.76
C ALA A 58 -2.06 3.41 -9.58
N ALA A 59 -2.74 2.41 -10.14
CA ALA A 59 -4.18 2.28 -9.98
C ALA A 59 -4.57 2.07 -8.52
N THR A 60 -3.84 1.19 -7.82
CA THR A 60 -4.09 0.93 -6.40
C THR A 60 -3.80 2.16 -5.56
N PHE A 61 -2.68 2.84 -5.82
CA PHE A 61 -2.29 4.04 -5.10
C PHE A 61 -3.36 5.12 -5.23
N LYS A 62 -3.83 5.37 -6.45
CA LYS A 62 -4.86 6.37 -6.69
C LYS A 62 -6.15 6.01 -5.97
N ARG A 63 -6.53 4.73 -5.97
CA ARG A 63 -7.73 4.27 -5.27
C ARG A 63 -7.62 4.49 -3.76
N GLU A 64 -6.44 4.22 -3.19
CA GLU A 64 -6.25 4.30 -1.73
C GLU A 64 -6.00 5.73 -1.25
N THR A 65 -5.34 6.55 -2.05
CA THR A 65 -4.94 7.90 -1.62
C THR A 65 -5.73 9.02 -2.31
N GLY A 66 -6.42 8.72 -3.39
CA GLY A 66 -7.19 9.71 -4.15
C GLY A 66 -6.39 10.46 -5.21
N VAL A 67 -5.06 10.30 -5.26
CA VAL A 67 -4.22 10.94 -6.28
C VAL A 67 -3.27 9.92 -6.87
N SER A 68 -2.83 10.16 -8.11
CA SER A 68 -1.87 9.28 -8.75
C SER A 68 -0.49 9.42 -8.09
N PRO A 69 0.35 8.38 -8.17
CA PRO A 69 1.71 8.47 -7.61
C PRO A 69 2.53 9.61 -8.22
N SER A 70 2.40 9.83 -9.52
CA SER A 70 3.11 10.91 -10.21
C SER A 70 2.69 12.28 -9.67
N GLU A 71 1.39 12.47 -9.49
CA GLU A 71 0.87 13.72 -8.94
C GLU A 71 1.30 13.90 -7.49
N PHE A 72 1.26 12.84 -6.70
CA PHE A 72 1.70 12.89 -5.31
C PHE A 72 3.17 13.28 -5.23
N ARG A 73 4.02 12.66 -6.06
CA ARG A 73 5.45 12.96 -6.09
C ARG A 73 5.71 14.42 -6.46
N ARG A 74 4.94 14.94 -7.39
CA ARG A 74 5.10 16.33 -7.85
C ARG A 74 4.71 17.33 -6.76
N ARG A 75 3.73 16.98 -5.93
CA ARG A 75 3.27 17.84 -4.83
C ARG A 75 4.15 17.76 -3.59
N ALA A 76 4.87 16.66 -3.44
CA ALA A 76 5.68 16.41 -2.24
C ALA A 76 6.92 17.30 -2.14
#